data_c07b725477390d08f154dfcc98ffd4a2
#
_entry.id   c07b725477390d08f154dfcc98ffd4a2
#
_cell.length_a   1.000
_cell.length_b   1.000
_cell.length_c   1.000
_cell.angle_alpha   90.00
_cell.angle_beta   90.00
_cell.angle_gamma   90.00
#
_symmetry.space_group_name_H-M   'P 1'
#
loop_
_entity.id
_entity.type
_entity.pdbx_description
1 polymer ?
#
loop_
_entity_poly.entity_id
_entity_poly.type
_entity_poly.pdbx_seq_one_letter_code
_entity_poly.pdbx_strand_id
1 'polypeptide(L)'
;IIGGGLITFLAKLLFHRARPAVWVSPLPQPDFSFPSGHAMLSMSLVMAIAILIPQKHWRLIWLVTGGVWFMAIAWTRLYLGVHYPSDILGGCLLAIFSAIAGSYLTKVNVKL
;
A
#
# COMPACT_ATOMS: atom_id res chain seq x y z
N ILE A 1 -8.14 -7.08 -2.36
CA ILE A 1 -7.16 -7.20 -1.25
C ILE A 1 -6.35 -8.49 -1.38
N ILE A 2 -7.01 -9.63 -1.62
CA ILE A 2 -6.31 -10.92 -1.83
C ILE A 2 -5.39 -10.83 -3.05
N GLY A 3 -5.87 -10.27 -4.17
CA GLY A 3 -5.06 -10.03 -5.36
C GLY A 3 -3.88 -9.10 -5.10
N GLY A 4 -4.07 -8.05 -4.27
CA GLY A 4 -3.00 -7.15 -3.86
C GLY A 4 -1.91 -7.86 -3.07
N GLY A 5 -2.27 -8.74 -2.15
CA GLY A 5 -1.32 -9.55 -1.39
C GLY A 5 -0.49 -10.45 -2.30
N LEU A 6 -1.12 -11.09 -3.27
CA LEU A 6 -0.41 -11.92 -4.25
C LEU A 6 0.55 -11.09 -5.11
N ILE A 7 0.11 -9.93 -5.60
CA ILE A 7 0.95 -9.02 -6.39
C ILE A 7 2.17 -8.59 -5.58
N THR A 8 1.98 -8.23 -4.31
CA THR A 8 3.08 -7.85 -3.41
C THR A 8 4.08 -8.99 -3.26
N PHE A 9 3.61 -10.20 -3.03
CA PHE A 9 4.46 -11.38 -2.89
C PHE A 9 5.29 -11.64 -4.15
N LEU A 10 4.63 -11.61 -5.32
CA LEU A 10 5.31 -11.83 -6.60
C LEU A 10 6.33 -10.72 -6.89
N ALA A 11 5.99 -9.46 -6.60
CA ALA A 11 6.92 -8.35 -6.77
C ALA A 11 8.14 -8.46 -5.86
N LYS A 12 7.96 -8.90 -4.62
CA LYS A 12 9.08 -9.16 -3.69
C LYS A 12 10.03 -10.21 -4.25
N LEU A 13 9.50 -11.27 -4.84
CA LEU A 13 10.31 -12.32 -5.47
C LEU A 13 11.07 -11.81 -6.70
N LEU A 14 10.46 -10.90 -7.47
CA LEU A 14 11.08 -10.33 -8.67
C LEU A 14 12.21 -9.37 -8.34
N PHE A 15 12.00 -8.45 -7.43
CA PHE A 15 12.95 -7.38 -7.14
C PHE A 15 14.04 -7.78 -6.16
N HIS A 16 13.80 -8.72 -5.25
CA HIS A 16 14.79 -9.25 -4.31
C HIS A 16 15.56 -8.15 -3.56
N ARG A 17 14.89 -7.02 -3.27
CA ARG A 17 15.55 -5.92 -2.57
C ARG A 17 15.78 -6.27 -1.10
N ALA A 18 17.04 -6.23 -0.67
CA ALA A 18 17.37 -6.40 0.74
C ALA A 18 16.81 -5.25 1.57
N ARG A 19 16.38 -5.55 2.81
CA ARG A 19 15.90 -4.52 3.72
C ARG A 19 17.01 -3.59 4.16
N PRO A 20 16.70 -2.32 4.51
CA PRO A 20 17.72 -1.40 5.01
C PRO A 20 18.38 -1.94 6.27
N ALA A 21 19.69 -1.74 6.38
CA ALA A 21 20.49 -2.13 7.54
C ALA A 21 21.01 -0.90 8.29
N VAL A 22 20.16 0.10 8.48
CA VAL A 22 20.52 1.38 9.12
C VAL A 22 20.77 1.18 10.62
N TRP A 23 19.94 0.34 11.25
CA TRP A 23 20.10 -0.08 12.65
C TRP A 23 19.43 -1.44 12.85
N VAL A 24 19.69 -2.06 14.01
CA VAL A 24 19.02 -3.32 14.34
C VAL A 24 17.55 -3.06 14.64
N SER A 25 16.68 -3.58 13.79
CA SER A 25 15.24 -3.43 13.97
C SER A 25 14.75 -4.32 15.12
N PRO A 26 13.87 -3.79 16.02
CA PRO A 26 13.25 -4.62 17.06
C PRO A 26 12.26 -5.65 16.48
N LEU A 27 11.80 -5.45 15.24
CA LEU A 27 10.87 -6.34 14.53
C LEU A 27 11.46 -6.73 13.18
N PRO A 28 12.49 -7.60 13.14
CA PRO A 28 13.09 -7.99 11.87
C PRO A 28 12.07 -8.70 10.98
N GLN A 29 12.12 -8.38 9.69
CA GLN A 29 11.22 -8.95 8.69
C GLN A 29 11.95 -10.01 7.89
N PRO A 30 11.36 -11.20 7.70
CA PRO A 30 12.07 -12.31 7.03
C PRO A 30 12.09 -12.23 5.51
N ASP A 31 11.27 -11.36 4.90
CA ASP A 31 11.12 -11.26 3.45
C ASP A 31 11.88 -10.05 2.86
N PHE A 32 11.83 -9.89 1.54
CA PHE A 32 12.44 -8.76 0.84
C PHE A 32 11.69 -7.45 1.09
N SER A 33 12.37 -6.31 0.92
CA SER A 33 11.82 -5.01 1.31
C SER A 33 10.86 -4.40 0.28
N PHE A 34 11.06 -4.63 -1.01
CA PHE A 34 10.27 -3.99 -2.06
C PHE A 34 9.25 -4.96 -2.66
N PRO A 35 7.99 -4.56 -2.82
CA PRO A 35 7.38 -3.37 -2.22
C PRO A 35 6.99 -3.59 -0.77
N SER A 36 6.65 -2.50 -0.04
CA SER A 36 6.20 -2.62 1.33
C SER A 36 4.81 -3.26 1.41
N GLY A 37 4.71 -4.40 2.12
CA GLY A 37 3.44 -5.09 2.33
C GLY A 37 2.45 -4.27 3.16
N HIS A 38 2.94 -3.56 4.18
CA HIS A 38 2.10 -2.69 5.01
C HIS A 38 1.58 -1.49 4.22
N ALA A 39 2.41 -0.88 3.37
CA ALA A 39 1.97 0.21 2.50
C ALA A 39 0.95 -0.27 1.47
N MET A 40 1.20 -1.43 0.85
CA MET A 40 0.27 -2.04 -0.10
C MET A 40 -1.08 -2.32 0.54
N LEU A 41 -1.08 -2.99 1.69
CA LEU A 41 -2.31 -3.37 2.40
C LEU A 41 -3.10 -2.13 2.87
N SER A 42 -2.42 -1.16 3.49
CA SER A 42 -3.07 0.06 4.00
C SER A 42 -3.68 0.88 2.88
N MET A 43 -2.96 1.10 1.80
CA MET A 43 -3.48 1.86 0.65
C MET A 43 -4.59 1.09 -0.06
N SER A 44 -4.49 -0.24 -0.15
CA SER A 44 -5.56 -1.07 -0.72
C SER A 44 -6.85 -0.92 0.07
N LEU A 45 -6.79 -0.89 1.39
CA LEU A 45 -7.95 -0.69 2.24
C LEU A 45 -8.57 0.70 2.03
N VAL A 46 -7.74 1.74 1.98
CA VAL A 46 -8.19 3.11 1.72
C VAL A 46 -8.91 3.19 0.37
N MET A 47 -8.32 2.63 -0.67
CA MET A 47 -8.89 2.66 -2.02
C MET A 47 -10.17 1.84 -2.13
N ALA A 48 -10.20 0.64 -1.53
CA ALA A 48 -11.38 -0.22 -1.56
C ALA A 48 -12.60 0.46 -0.94
N ILE A 49 -12.42 1.13 0.19
CA ILE A 49 -13.51 1.86 0.85
C ILE A 49 -13.89 3.10 0.05
N ALA A 50 -12.92 3.84 -0.50
CA ALA A 50 -13.17 5.02 -1.32
C ALA A 50 -14.05 4.70 -2.53
N ILE A 51 -13.80 3.57 -3.19
CA ILE A 51 -14.57 3.11 -4.35
C ILE A 51 -16.03 2.87 -3.98
N LEU A 52 -16.31 2.43 -2.76
CA LEU A 52 -17.66 2.13 -2.30
C LEU A 52 -18.44 3.36 -1.86
N ILE A 53 -17.82 4.52 -1.69
CA ILE A 53 -18.50 5.77 -1.29
C ILE A 53 -19.03 6.48 -2.53
N PRO A 54 -20.36 6.59 -2.71
CA PRO A 54 -20.93 7.20 -3.93
C PRO A 54 -20.85 8.72 -3.92
N GLN A 55 -20.93 9.38 -2.76
CA GLN A 55 -20.93 10.83 -2.66
C GLN A 55 -19.50 11.38 -2.75
N LYS A 56 -19.28 12.30 -3.69
CA LYS A 56 -17.94 12.84 -3.96
C LYS A 56 -17.31 13.51 -2.74
N HIS A 57 -18.05 14.31 -1.98
CA HIS A 57 -17.49 15.03 -0.83
C HIS A 57 -17.13 14.10 0.32
N TRP A 58 -17.92 13.04 0.58
CA TRP A 58 -17.59 12.03 1.58
C TRP A 58 -16.39 11.20 1.17
N ARG A 59 -16.30 10.87 -0.11
CA ARG A 59 -15.14 10.17 -0.65
C ARG A 59 -13.87 10.99 -0.51
N LEU A 60 -13.94 12.32 -0.75
CA LEU A 60 -12.79 13.20 -0.58
C LEU A 60 -12.35 13.27 0.88
N ILE A 61 -13.30 13.39 1.81
CA ILE A 61 -13.01 13.37 3.25
C ILE A 61 -12.34 12.05 3.64
N TRP A 62 -12.86 10.93 3.16
CA TRP A 62 -12.27 9.61 3.40
C TRP A 62 -10.84 9.51 2.85
N LEU A 63 -10.61 9.97 1.63
CA LEU A 63 -9.28 9.92 1.02
C LEU A 63 -8.27 10.77 1.78
N VAL A 64 -8.66 11.95 2.27
CA VAL A 64 -7.78 12.80 3.08
C VAL A 64 -7.44 12.14 4.41
N THR A 65 -8.45 11.66 5.15
CA THR A 65 -8.23 11.00 6.45
C THR A 65 -7.48 9.68 6.29
N GLY A 66 -7.82 8.91 5.27
CA GLY A 66 -7.12 7.66 4.94
C GLY A 66 -5.67 7.90 4.51
N GLY A 67 -5.43 9.00 3.79
CA GLY A 67 -4.09 9.41 3.42
C GLY A 67 -3.23 9.75 4.63
N VAL A 68 -3.78 10.46 5.62
CA VAL A 68 -3.08 10.76 6.87
C VAL A 68 -2.76 9.45 7.62
N TRP A 69 -3.71 8.55 7.72
CA TRP A 69 -3.51 7.24 8.34
C TRP A 69 -2.42 6.44 7.62
N PHE A 70 -2.45 6.43 6.29
CA PHE A 70 -1.41 5.79 5.47
C PHE A 70 -0.03 6.37 5.76
N MET A 71 0.08 7.71 5.83
CA MET A 71 1.35 8.37 6.12
C MET A 71 1.89 8.01 7.50
N ALA A 72 1.01 7.84 8.49
CA ALA A 72 1.40 7.40 9.82
C ALA A 72 2.00 5.98 9.79
N ILE A 73 1.37 5.06 9.04
CA ILE A 73 1.89 3.69 8.87
C ILE A 73 3.22 3.71 8.12
N ALA A 74 3.32 4.51 7.05
CA ALA A 74 4.56 4.66 6.30
C ALA A 74 5.70 5.14 7.19
N TRP A 75 5.44 6.13 8.04
CA TRP A 75 6.42 6.63 8.99
C TRP A 75 6.92 5.54 9.93
N THR A 76 6.03 4.69 10.46
CA THR A 76 6.43 3.60 11.35
C THR A 76 7.37 2.61 10.65
N ARG A 77 7.13 2.31 9.37
CA ARG A 77 7.99 1.42 8.58
C ARG A 77 9.37 2.02 8.36
N LEU A 78 9.44 3.31 8.10
CA LEU A 78 10.71 4.03 7.96
C LEU A 78 11.44 4.15 9.31
N TYR A 79 10.73 4.46 10.38
CA TYR A 79 11.28 4.58 11.72
C TYR A 79 11.90 3.28 12.20
N LEU A 80 11.25 2.13 11.94
CA LEU A 80 11.77 0.81 12.28
C LEU A 80 12.97 0.39 11.42
N GLY A 81 13.28 1.12 10.35
CA GLY A 81 14.41 0.83 9.48
C GLY A 81 14.24 -0.42 8.64
N VAL A 82 13.00 -0.89 8.43
CA VAL A 82 12.70 -2.13 7.68
C VAL A 82 12.41 -1.89 6.21
N HIS A 83 12.18 -0.63 5.81
CA HIS A 83 11.85 -0.26 4.43
C HIS A 83 12.59 1.00 3.98
N TYR A 84 12.90 1.06 2.68
CA TYR A 84 13.29 2.30 2.01
C TYR A 84 12.05 3.13 1.67
N PRO A 85 12.15 4.47 1.51
CA PRO A 85 11.01 5.29 1.05
C PRO A 85 10.42 4.81 -0.28
N SER A 86 11.26 4.33 -1.21
CA SER A 86 10.80 3.77 -2.48
C SER A 86 9.99 2.48 -2.31
N ASP A 87 10.21 1.70 -1.24
CA ASP A 87 9.39 0.51 -0.94
C ASP A 87 7.96 0.91 -0.59
N ILE A 88 7.80 1.99 0.17
CA ILE A 88 6.51 2.56 0.54
C ILE A 88 5.79 3.09 -0.70
N LEU A 89 6.51 3.85 -1.52
CA LEU A 89 5.96 4.40 -2.77
C LEU A 89 5.54 3.28 -3.72
N GLY A 90 6.36 2.24 -3.86
CA GLY A 90 6.04 1.08 -4.69
C GLY A 90 4.78 0.36 -4.22
N GLY A 91 4.63 0.14 -2.90
CA GLY A 91 3.42 -0.45 -2.32
C GLY A 91 2.18 0.40 -2.57
N CYS A 92 2.30 1.71 -2.37
CA CYS A 92 1.23 2.67 -2.62
C CYS A 92 0.76 2.65 -4.09
N LEU A 93 1.70 2.73 -5.03
CA LEU A 93 1.39 2.74 -6.47
C LEU A 93 0.77 1.42 -6.92
N LEU A 94 1.28 0.28 -6.44
CA LEU A 94 0.71 -1.03 -6.75
C LEU A 94 -0.71 -1.15 -6.20
N ALA A 95 -0.99 -0.64 -5.01
CA ALA A 95 -2.32 -0.67 -4.42
C ALA A 95 -3.32 0.15 -5.24
N ILE A 96 -2.93 1.37 -5.65
CA ILE A 96 -3.78 2.24 -6.46
C ILE A 96 -4.03 1.60 -7.82
N PHE A 97 -3.00 1.11 -8.48
CA PHE A 97 -3.12 0.42 -9.77
C PHE A 97 -4.04 -0.80 -9.67
N SER A 98 -3.85 -1.64 -8.66
CA SER A 98 -4.66 -2.84 -8.45
C SER A 98 -6.13 -2.51 -8.19
N ALA A 99 -6.40 -1.44 -7.42
CA ALA A 99 -7.77 -1.00 -7.14
C ALA A 99 -8.47 -0.52 -8.42
N ILE A 100 -7.80 0.28 -9.24
CA ILE A 100 -8.35 0.79 -10.49
C ILE A 100 -8.58 -0.36 -11.47
N ALA A 101 -7.60 -1.24 -11.65
CA ALA A 101 -7.72 -2.39 -12.53
C ALA A 101 -8.86 -3.32 -12.08
N GLY A 102 -8.96 -3.59 -10.77
CA GLY A 102 -10.02 -4.41 -10.21
C GLY A 102 -11.40 -3.81 -10.42
N SER A 103 -11.54 -2.48 -10.34
CA SER A 103 -12.82 -1.82 -10.58
C SER A 103 -13.26 -1.93 -12.05
N TYR A 104 -12.34 -1.85 -13.00
CA TYR A 104 -12.64 -2.07 -14.41
C TYR A 104 -13.07 -3.51 -14.67
N LEU A 105 -12.37 -4.48 -14.10
CA LEU A 105 -12.67 -5.91 -14.30
C LEU A 105 -14.01 -6.31 -13.70
N THR A 106 -14.41 -5.70 -12.59
CA THR A 106 -15.68 -5.97 -11.91
C THR A 106 -16.80 -5.02 -12.33
N LYS A 107 -16.53 -4.10 -13.26
CA LYS A 107 -17.46 -3.06 -13.72
C LYS A 107 -17.99 -2.16 -12.60
N VAL A 108 -17.23 -2.00 -11.53
CA VAL A 108 -17.55 -1.03 -10.47
C VAL A 108 -17.13 0.36 -10.92
N ASN A 109 -18.05 1.32 -10.85
CA ASN A 109 -17.79 2.70 -11.26
C ASN A 109 -16.86 3.38 -10.25
N VAL A 110 -15.65 3.73 -10.71
CA VAL A 110 -14.72 4.55 -9.93
C VAL A 110 -14.80 5.98 -10.45
N LYS A 111 -15.39 6.87 -9.65
CA LYS A 111 -15.43 8.32 -9.92
C LYS A 111 -14.49 8.99 -8.92
N LEU A 112 -13.26 9.14 -9.33
CA LEU A 112 -12.25 9.83 -8.50
C LEU A 112 -12.31 11.34 -8.65
#